data_b013c2be8b51bbb192d7de0805fc823f
#
_entry.id   b013c2be8b51bbb192d7de0805fc823f
#
_cell.length_a   1.000
_cell.length_b   1.000
_cell.length_c   1.000
_cell.angle_alpha   90.00
_cell.angle_beta   90.00
_cell.angle_gamma   90.00
#
_symmetry.space_group_name_H-M   'P 1'
#
loop_
_entity.id
_entity.type
_entity.pdbx_description
1 polymer ?
#
loop_
_entity_poly.entity_id
_entity_poly.type
_entity_poly.pdbx_seq_one_letter_code
_entity_poly.pdbx_strand_id
1 'polypeptide(L)'
;MNPITNKYDEVFINAQNVIYIKTYPSSEFFYSLDLGLSWTKFVPNGLDNSNTLYLTSNNTFVWESYGNFNYTIRYSSDFFKTYHEIQADKNSSLYYVDAYTNLYFFKYKDTLSVRNLNNNQAIIIPFTGFKNINLESFRIYRGQNNYLYATINGNPVFKFSEVLPTDECTIQGNVFIDENLDCIKAAGENKTNTFQLEAVGGGFRYYTTVSSKGDYKFIVGPGTYDLNLISKSPLWKECNFPKNFSIQAQQIINQNNILVQLTEECADLTTSLVMGRLRRCFSNNKAYIQIVNEGIISSKNTNLSVKMDPFFEKIITSINPISVSNNNYNFIIPEILPGEKILIEFSFNVSCNSSLSQEHCITTVLLNNEKCKSYNNPTLNSSVCGKNFGSWDPNYKDAIVHGISSESFVRTDDEIEYVIHFQNTGTDTAFDISITDQLDSKLIWSSIKPIDASHKFSYTLNPKGVLEIKFDNIQLPDSNVNESKSHGYFKYSIQPIQNLEPGDVIHNVADIYFDKNFPISTNDAFVKLSIATKTVSDIENSILYAIPNPAKEEVFINLPDQFINTKLSISILSTDSRLIRRFPFQGQSLLISRDGLTNGIYFVTVQNEHGKSGTCKLVFK
;
A
#
# COMPACT_ATOMS: atom_id res chain seq x y z
N MET A 1 2.67 13.98 47.08
CA MET A 1 2.82 12.58 47.57
C MET A 1 3.10 11.71 46.36
N ASN A 2 4.03 10.79 46.47
CA ASN A 2 4.31 9.87 45.37
C ASN A 2 3.48 8.59 45.60
N PRO A 3 2.43 8.29 44.84
CA PRO A 3 1.57 7.13 45.02
C PRO A 3 2.27 5.80 44.66
N ILE A 4 3.48 5.84 44.14
CA ILE A 4 4.25 4.67 43.65
C ILE A 4 4.61 3.68 44.81
N THR A 5 4.43 4.03 46.05
CA THR A 5 4.69 3.12 47.21
C THR A 5 3.56 2.14 47.49
N ASN A 6 2.38 2.30 46.88
CA ASN A 6 1.21 1.44 47.05
C ASN A 6 1.00 0.56 45.82
N LYS A 7 0.37 -0.60 45.96
CA LYS A 7 -0.10 -1.40 44.85
C LYS A 7 -1.21 -0.63 44.14
N TYR A 8 -1.19 -0.62 42.80
CA TYR A 8 -2.29 -0.07 42.00
C TYR A 8 -3.22 -1.18 41.56
N ASP A 9 -4.50 -0.82 41.46
CA ASP A 9 -5.54 -1.68 40.96
C ASP A 9 -5.73 -1.48 39.46
N GLU A 10 -5.77 -0.22 39.01
CA GLU A 10 -6.01 0.16 37.61
C GLU A 10 -5.11 1.34 37.21
N VAL A 11 -4.58 1.28 35.98
CA VAL A 11 -3.77 2.36 35.37
C VAL A 11 -4.32 2.66 33.99
N PHE A 12 -4.56 3.93 33.72
CA PHE A 12 -5.07 4.43 32.43
C PHE A 12 -4.15 5.51 31.89
N ILE A 13 -3.97 5.55 30.57
CA ILE A 13 -3.24 6.62 29.88
C ILE A 13 -4.14 7.13 28.77
N ASN A 14 -4.38 8.43 28.74
CA ASN A 14 -5.20 9.04 27.70
C ASN A 14 -4.36 9.51 26.49
N ALA A 15 -5.05 10.02 25.45
CA ALA A 15 -4.42 10.48 24.22
C ALA A 15 -3.50 11.72 24.41
N GLN A 16 -3.62 12.43 25.53
CA GLN A 16 -2.76 13.58 25.91
C GLN A 16 -1.62 13.16 26.85
N ASN A 17 -1.34 11.85 26.97
CA ASN A 17 -0.35 11.28 27.88
C ASN A 17 -0.58 11.60 29.37
N VAL A 18 -1.82 11.88 29.76
CA VAL A 18 -2.19 12.00 31.18
C VAL A 18 -2.34 10.58 31.74
N ILE A 19 -1.62 10.30 32.83
CA ILE A 19 -1.66 9.01 33.51
C ILE A 19 -2.64 9.12 34.67
N TYR A 20 -3.57 8.17 34.77
CA TYR A 20 -4.51 8.02 35.88
C TYR A 20 -4.26 6.70 36.57
N ILE A 21 -4.28 6.71 37.89
CA ILE A 21 -4.14 5.48 38.72
C ILE A 21 -5.21 5.43 39.80
N LYS A 22 -5.69 4.23 40.07
CA LYS A 22 -6.47 3.88 41.23
C LYS A 22 -5.62 2.98 42.12
N THR A 23 -5.49 3.30 43.39
CA THR A 23 -4.62 2.57 44.32
C THR A 23 -5.38 1.51 45.07
N TYR A 24 -4.68 0.42 45.41
CA TYR A 24 -5.21 -0.65 46.27
C TYR A 24 -4.46 -0.67 47.61
N PRO A 25 -5.11 -0.91 48.75
CA PRO A 25 -6.55 -1.16 48.99
C PRO A 25 -7.37 0.12 49.22
N SER A 26 -6.76 1.28 49.21
CA SER A 26 -7.41 2.56 49.57
C SER A 26 -8.41 3.10 48.55
N SER A 27 -8.41 2.59 47.34
CA SER A 27 -9.25 3.04 46.20
C SER A 27 -9.17 4.56 45.96
N GLU A 28 -8.00 5.14 46.16
CA GLU A 28 -7.75 6.56 45.92
C GLU A 28 -7.36 6.78 44.46
N PHE A 29 -7.80 7.93 43.90
CA PHE A 29 -7.55 8.28 42.53
C PHE A 29 -6.53 9.41 42.41
N PHE A 30 -5.57 9.25 41.51
CA PHE A 30 -4.53 10.22 41.19
C PHE A 30 -4.38 10.37 39.70
N TYR A 31 -3.95 11.56 39.26
CA TYR A 31 -3.51 11.77 37.87
C TYR A 31 -2.17 12.48 37.83
N SER A 32 -1.43 12.27 36.74
CA SER A 32 -0.17 12.93 36.44
C SER A 32 -0.24 13.55 35.05
N LEU A 33 0.19 14.81 34.92
CA LEU A 33 0.30 15.56 33.68
C LEU A 33 1.74 15.58 33.11
N ASP A 34 2.70 15.02 33.84
CA ASP A 34 4.14 15.07 33.59
C ASP A 34 4.78 13.67 33.56
N LEU A 35 4.06 12.72 32.99
CA LEU A 35 4.50 11.31 32.80
C LEU A 35 4.89 10.61 34.12
N GLY A 36 4.22 10.95 35.23
CA GLY A 36 4.41 10.31 36.52
C GLY A 36 5.45 10.97 37.44
N LEU A 37 6.01 12.12 37.06
CA LEU A 37 6.97 12.87 37.89
C LEU A 37 6.28 13.53 39.09
N SER A 38 5.06 14.04 38.89
CA SER A 38 4.21 14.53 39.98
C SER A 38 2.79 13.96 39.88
N TRP A 39 2.10 13.90 41.04
CA TRP A 39 0.77 13.31 41.14
C TRP A 39 -0.19 14.18 41.92
N THR A 40 -1.38 14.36 41.34
CA THR A 40 -2.48 15.09 41.97
C THR A 40 -3.59 14.11 42.35
N LYS A 41 -3.99 14.11 43.62
CA LYS A 41 -5.13 13.35 44.13
C LYS A 41 -6.43 14.02 43.72
N PHE A 42 -7.43 13.24 43.30
CA PHE A 42 -8.77 13.75 43.04
C PHE A 42 -9.83 12.79 43.56
N VAL A 43 -11.05 13.30 43.76
CA VAL A 43 -12.21 12.49 44.21
C VAL A 43 -13.23 12.50 43.07
N PRO A 44 -13.46 11.36 42.42
CA PRO A 44 -14.45 11.26 41.34
C PRO A 44 -15.87 11.39 41.89
N ASN A 45 -16.70 12.19 41.22
CA ASN A 45 -18.11 12.32 41.62
C ASN A 45 -18.93 11.13 41.07
N GLY A 46 -19.72 10.50 41.93
CA GLY A 46 -20.60 9.39 41.56
C GLY A 46 -19.93 8.03 41.30
N LEU A 47 -18.65 7.87 41.67
CA LEU A 47 -17.92 6.60 41.58
C LEU A 47 -17.86 5.93 42.96
N ASP A 48 -18.26 4.66 42.99
CA ASP A 48 -18.10 3.82 44.18
C ASP A 48 -16.78 3.03 44.09
N ASN A 49 -16.22 2.68 45.23
CA ASN A 49 -14.93 2.00 45.34
C ASN A 49 -14.87 0.61 44.69
N SER A 50 -16.03 0.03 44.36
CA SER A 50 -16.17 -1.33 43.79
C SER A 50 -16.34 -1.32 42.25
N ASN A 51 -16.42 -0.15 41.60
CA ASN A 51 -16.75 -0.06 40.19
C ASN A 51 -15.51 -0.23 39.32
N THR A 52 -15.63 -1.04 38.27
CA THR A 52 -14.63 -1.08 37.18
C THR A 52 -14.74 0.20 36.37
N LEU A 53 -13.62 0.86 36.16
CA LEU A 53 -13.52 2.10 35.40
C LEU A 53 -12.92 1.83 34.03
N TYR A 54 -13.47 2.47 33.01
CA TYR A 54 -12.97 2.45 31.65
C TYR A 54 -12.67 3.87 31.19
N LEU A 55 -11.63 4.05 30.40
CA LEU A 55 -11.28 5.36 29.79
C LEU A 55 -11.31 5.23 28.27
N THR A 56 -12.06 6.10 27.61
CA THR A 56 -12.13 6.18 26.15
C THR A 56 -11.08 7.11 25.56
N SER A 57 -10.80 6.98 24.27
CA SER A 57 -9.80 7.80 23.57
C SER A 57 -10.12 9.31 23.53
N ASN A 58 -11.39 9.68 23.67
CA ASN A 58 -11.84 11.07 23.77
C ASN A 58 -11.92 11.57 25.22
N ASN A 59 -11.20 10.92 26.14
CA ASN A 59 -11.12 11.26 27.57
C ASN A 59 -12.44 11.13 28.34
N THR A 60 -13.36 10.28 27.88
CA THR A 60 -14.58 9.99 28.62
C THR A 60 -14.34 8.80 29.55
N PHE A 61 -14.56 9.00 30.83
CA PHE A 61 -14.58 7.93 31.83
C PHE A 61 -15.96 7.28 31.87
N VAL A 62 -15.97 5.96 31.99
CA VAL A 62 -17.19 5.16 32.00
C VAL A 62 -17.12 4.14 33.11
N TRP A 63 -18.21 3.99 33.86
CA TRP A 63 -18.31 3.01 34.94
C TRP A 63 -19.73 2.50 35.15
N GLU A 64 -19.85 1.34 35.77
CA GLU A 64 -21.12 0.79 36.21
C GLU A 64 -21.49 1.35 37.58
N SER A 65 -22.77 1.62 37.82
CA SER A 65 -23.34 1.93 39.12
C SER A 65 -24.47 0.98 39.44
N TYR A 66 -24.43 0.41 40.62
CA TYR A 66 -25.42 -0.50 41.14
C TYR A 66 -26.42 0.27 42.01
N GLY A 67 -27.64 0.39 41.55
CA GLY A 67 -28.74 0.96 42.34
C GLY A 67 -29.97 0.06 42.29
N ASN A 68 -30.63 -0.18 43.44
CA ASN A 68 -31.93 -0.88 43.62
C ASN A 68 -32.41 -1.78 42.47
N PHE A 69 -31.65 -2.85 42.15
CA PHE A 69 -31.95 -3.85 41.07
C PHE A 69 -31.81 -3.42 39.63
N ASN A 70 -31.30 -2.21 39.34
CA ASN A 70 -31.02 -1.77 37.97
C ASN A 70 -29.54 -1.40 37.82
N TYR A 71 -28.92 -1.89 36.75
CA TYR A 71 -27.61 -1.45 36.32
C TYR A 71 -27.71 -0.12 35.57
N THR A 72 -26.96 0.86 36.00
CA THR A 72 -26.84 2.14 35.32
C THR A 72 -25.40 2.33 34.89
N ILE A 73 -25.19 2.73 33.65
CA ILE A 73 -23.87 3.14 33.19
C ILE A 73 -23.75 4.62 33.35
N ARG A 74 -22.68 5.05 33.96
CA ARG A 74 -22.32 6.45 34.11
C ARG A 74 -21.12 6.77 33.25
N TYR A 75 -21.12 7.94 32.67
CA TYR A 75 -19.97 8.45 31.94
C TYR A 75 -19.76 9.94 32.18
N SER A 76 -18.48 10.34 32.18
CA SER A 76 -18.05 11.73 32.40
C SER A 76 -16.95 12.09 31.39
N SER A 77 -17.08 13.22 30.73
CA SER A 77 -16.06 13.79 29.84
C SER A 77 -15.34 15.00 30.43
N ASP A 78 -15.67 15.40 31.68
CA ASP A 78 -15.18 16.58 32.36
C ASP A 78 -14.44 16.26 33.69
N PHE A 79 -13.74 15.12 33.74
CA PHE A 79 -13.02 14.66 34.92
C PHE A 79 -13.91 14.45 36.17
N PHE A 80 -15.06 13.82 35.98
CA PHE A 80 -16.03 13.52 37.05
C PHE A 80 -16.63 14.75 37.75
N LYS A 81 -16.55 15.95 37.17
CA LYS A 81 -17.24 17.12 37.67
C LYS A 81 -18.75 16.94 37.51
N THR A 82 -19.14 16.45 36.32
CA THR A 82 -20.51 16.02 36.01
C THR A 82 -20.49 14.61 35.44
N TYR A 83 -21.62 13.91 35.50
CA TYR A 83 -21.78 12.61 34.83
C TYR A 83 -23.16 12.50 34.22
N HIS A 84 -23.25 11.65 33.19
CA HIS A 84 -24.49 11.27 32.53
C HIS A 84 -24.79 9.81 32.86
N GLU A 85 -26.07 9.43 32.83
CA GLU A 85 -26.53 8.08 33.12
C GLU A 85 -27.25 7.47 31.92
N ILE A 86 -26.95 6.20 31.64
CA ILE A 86 -27.67 5.39 30.66
C ILE A 86 -28.24 4.17 31.40
N GLN A 87 -29.55 3.96 31.30
CA GLN A 87 -30.18 2.76 31.83
C GLN A 87 -29.76 1.54 31.01
N ALA A 88 -29.16 0.56 31.64
CA ALA A 88 -28.89 -0.73 31.03
C ALA A 88 -30.19 -1.57 30.96
N ASP A 89 -30.23 -2.56 30.05
CA ASP A 89 -31.35 -3.48 30.01
C ASP A 89 -31.39 -4.31 31.31
N LYS A 90 -32.60 -4.58 31.79
CA LYS A 90 -32.83 -5.31 33.02
C LYS A 90 -32.07 -6.65 33.02
N ASN A 91 -31.21 -6.86 34.02
CA ASN A 91 -30.33 -8.03 34.19
C ASN A 91 -29.19 -8.14 33.14
N SER A 92 -28.81 -7.08 32.46
CA SER A 92 -27.58 -7.02 31.64
C SER A 92 -26.44 -6.40 32.46
N SER A 93 -25.21 -6.84 32.22
CA SER A 93 -24.01 -6.25 32.79
C SER A 93 -23.15 -5.64 31.69
N LEU A 94 -22.46 -4.55 31.98
CA LEU A 94 -21.44 -3.99 31.10
C LEU A 94 -20.28 -4.98 31.03
N TYR A 95 -19.93 -5.36 29.83
CA TYR A 95 -18.93 -6.38 29.61
C TYR A 95 -17.61 -5.79 29.10
N TYR A 96 -17.73 -4.82 28.20
CA TYR A 96 -16.58 -4.17 27.59
C TYR A 96 -16.97 -2.79 27.06
N VAL A 97 -16.04 -1.84 27.13
CA VAL A 97 -16.15 -0.50 26.53
C VAL A 97 -15.05 -0.37 25.51
N ASP A 98 -15.43 -0.12 24.27
CA ASP A 98 -14.44 0.20 23.25
C ASP A 98 -14.05 1.67 23.29
N ALA A 99 -12.80 1.91 23.64
CA ALA A 99 -12.26 3.26 23.84
C ALA A 99 -12.30 4.15 22.59
N TYR A 100 -12.31 3.56 21.39
CA TYR A 100 -12.17 4.31 20.12
C TYR A 100 -13.50 4.65 19.45
N THR A 101 -14.50 3.78 19.57
CA THR A 101 -15.77 3.93 18.85
C THR A 101 -16.94 4.35 19.74
N ASN A 102 -16.71 4.52 21.05
CA ASN A 102 -17.76 4.76 22.05
C ASN A 102 -18.84 3.67 22.04
N LEU A 103 -18.46 2.43 21.72
CA LEU A 103 -19.34 1.28 21.74
C LEU A 103 -19.29 0.60 23.09
N TYR A 104 -20.45 0.22 23.62
CA TYR A 104 -20.63 -0.49 24.88
C TYR A 104 -21.21 -1.85 24.61
N PHE A 105 -20.58 -2.87 25.17
CA PHE A 105 -20.96 -4.26 25.02
C PHE A 105 -21.60 -4.75 26.31
N PHE A 106 -22.87 -5.14 26.22
CA PHE A 106 -23.63 -5.66 27.33
C PHE A 106 -23.87 -7.15 27.13
N LYS A 107 -23.70 -7.91 28.19
CA LYS A 107 -23.98 -9.33 28.23
C LYS A 107 -25.30 -9.58 28.94
N TYR A 108 -26.20 -10.34 28.32
CA TYR A 108 -27.40 -10.87 28.94
C TYR A 108 -27.61 -12.31 28.48
N LYS A 109 -27.45 -13.29 29.41
CA LYS A 109 -27.55 -14.73 29.08
C LYS A 109 -26.74 -15.07 27.79
N ASP A 110 -27.43 -15.47 26.75
CA ASP A 110 -26.86 -15.92 25.48
C ASP A 110 -26.84 -14.82 24.40
N THR A 111 -26.96 -13.56 24.80
CA THR A 111 -26.98 -12.41 23.88
C THR A 111 -25.91 -11.40 24.26
N LEU A 112 -25.31 -10.78 23.24
CA LEU A 112 -24.46 -9.62 23.37
C LEU A 112 -25.21 -8.44 22.76
N SER A 113 -25.43 -7.40 23.53
CA SER A 113 -26.01 -6.15 23.07
C SER A 113 -24.89 -5.13 22.92
N VAL A 114 -24.80 -4.47 21.77
CA VAL A 114 -23.86 -3.38 21.51
C VAL A 114 -24.63 -2.07 21.44
N ARG A 115 -24.20 -1.07 22.17
CA ARG A 115 -24.82 0.26 22.17
C ARG A 115 -23.78 1.34 21.90
N ASN A 116 -24.18 2.36 21.16
CA ASN A 116 -23.37 3.55 20.92
C ASN A 116 -23.84 4.67 21.87
N LEU A 117 -22.88 5.32 22.56
CA LEU A 117 -23.17 6.44 23.47
C LEU A 117 -23.85 7.61 22.79
N ASN A 118 -23.49 7.87 21.53
CA ASN A 118 -23.95 9.10 20.88
C ASN A 118 -25.44 9.09 20.54
N ASN A 119 -26.03 7.91 20.31
CA ASN A 119 -27.42 7.79 19.87
C ASN A 119 -28.26 6.79 20.64
N ASN A 120 -27.68 6.11 21.62
CA ASN A 120 -28.31 5.07 22.45
C ASN A 120 -29.02 3.93 21.65
N GLN A 121 -28.68 3.77 20.37
CA GLN A 121 -29.19 2.65 19.57
C GLN A 121 -28.53 1.36 20.01
N ALA A 122 -29.34 0.31 20.23
CA ALA A 122 -28.87 -1.02 20.60
C ALA A 122 -28.95 -1.96 19.40
N ILE A 123 -27.86 -2.68 19.16
CA ILE A 123 -27.84 -3.83 18.25
C ILE A 123 -27.75 -5.07 19.10
N ILE A 124 -28.67 -6.00 18.94
CA ILE A 124 -28.64 -7.30 19.64
C ILE A 124 -27.99 -8.30 18.69
N ILE A 125 -26.86 -8.87 19.10
CA ILE A 125 -26.17 -9.93 18.38
C ILE A 125 -26.56 -11.26 19.05
N PRO A 126 -27.47 -12.06 18.47
CA PRO A 126 -27.79 -13.36 19.02
C PRO A 126 -26.64 -14.32 18.79
N PHE A 127 -26.19 -15.02 19.83
CA PHE A 127 -25.21 -16.10 19.71
C PHE A 127 -25.87 -17.40 19.17
N THR A 128 -26.56 -17.30 18.03
CA THR A 128 -27.15 -18.45 17.35
C THR A 128 -26.06 -19.27 16.70
N GLY A 129 -25.69 -20.38 17.27
CA GLY A 129 -24.61 -21.27 16.78
C GLY A 129 -23.63 -21.68 17.87
N PHE A 130 -23.64 -21.01 19.01
CA PHE A 130 -22.75 -21.29 20.15
C PHE A 130 -23.50 -21.94 21.32
N LYS A 131 -24.18 -23.05 21.04
CA LYS A 131 -24.72 -23.89 22.12
C LYS A 131 -23.56 -24.41 22.96
N ASN A 132 -23.52 -24.04 24.26
CA ASN A 132 -22.54 -24.48 25.27
C ASN A 132 -21.24 -23.67 25.39
N ILE A 133 -21.21 -22.41 24.99
CA ILE A 133 -20.04 -21.57 25.28
C ILE A 133 -20.14 -21.04 26.73
N ASN A 134 -19.12 -21.33 27.52
CA ASN A 134 -18.97 -20.64 28.81
C ASN A 134 -18.54 -19.19 28.57
N LEU A 135 -19.50 -18.25 28.70
CA LEU A 135 -19.27 -16.84 28.50
C LEU A 135 -18.28 -16.21 29.51
N GLU A 136 -17.90 -16.90 30.55
CA GLU A 136 -16.84 -16.45 31.48
C GLU A 136 -15.47 -16.41 30.83
N SER A 137 -15.27 -17.21 29.77
CA SER A 137 -14.03 -17.24 28.99
C SER A 137 -14.06 -16.31 27.74
N PHE A 138 -15.16 -15.63 27.50
CA PHE A 138 -15.30 -14.67 26.42
C PHE A 138 -14.54 -13.38 26.76
N ARG A 139 -13.75 -12.87 25.82
CA ARG A 139 -13.04 -11.59 25.96
C ARG A 139 -13.18 -10.81 24.67
N ILE A 140 -13.35 -9.49 24.82
CA ILE A 140 -13.31 -8.54 23.73
C ILE A 140 -12.07 -7.68 23.89
N TYR A 141 -11.34 -7.47 22.84
CA TYR A 141 -10.17 -6.59 22.81
C TYR A 141 -10.05 -5.91 21.46
N ARG A 142 -9.40 -4.74 21.45
CA ARG A 142 -9.07 -4.05 20.20
C ARG A 142 -7.66 -4.48 19.79
N GLY A 143 -7.53 -4.99 18.57
CA GLY A 143 -6.23 -5.24 17.95
C GLY A 143 -5.54 -3.94 17.52
N GLN A 144 -4.26 -4.03 17.24
CA GLN A 144 -3.45 -2.88 16.80
C GLN A 144 -3.96 -2.24 15.49
N ASN A 145 -4.70 -2.99 14.70
CA ASN A 145 -5.36 -2.57 13.45
C ASN A 145 -6.73 -1.89 13.64
N ASN A 146 -7.06 -1.49 14.86
CA ASN A 146 -8.33 -0.86 15.24
C ASN A 146 -9.60 -1.70 15.09
N TYR A 147 -9.52 -3.00 14.76
CA TYR A 147 -10.68 -3.89 14.81
C TYR A 147 -10.91 -4.46 16.21
N LEU A 148 -12.18 -4.68 16.53
CA LEU A 148 -12.56 -5.41 17.74
C LEU A 148 -12.56 -6.90 17.46
N TYR A 149 -11.97 -7.64 18.36
CA TYR A 149 -11.90 -9.10 18.33
C TYR A 149 -12.57 -9.67 19.58
N ALA A 150 -13.23 -10.80 19.41
CA ALA A 150 -13.68 -11.59 20.53
C ALA A 150 -12.95 -12.93 20.56
N THR A 151 -12.55 -13.37 21.74
CA THR A 151 -11.96 -14.69 21.99
C THR A 151 -12.81 -15.50 22.93
N ILE A 152 -12.77 -16.83 22.77
CA ILE A 152 -13.32 -17.80 23.69
C ILE A 152 -12.20 -18.76 24.07
N ASN A 153 -11.94 -18.92 25.37
CA ASN A 153 -10.83 -19.75 25.89
C ASN A 153 -9.47 -19.40 25.25
N GLY A 154 -9.24 -18.12 24.94
CA GLY A 154 -8.00 -17.68 24.31
C GLY A 154 -7.90 -17.92 22.79
N ASN A 155 -8.87 -18.62 22.17
CA ASN A 155 -8.92 -18.78 20.72
C ASN A 155 -9.74 -17.66 20.08
N PRO A 156 -9.27 -17.08 18.95
CA PRO A 156 -10.02 -16.06 18.23
C PRO A 156 -11.28 -16.70 17.63
N VAL A 157 -12.42 -16.07 17.90
CA VAL A 157 -13.70 -16.57 17.40
C VAL A 157 -14.38 -15.60 16.46
N PHE A 158 -14.15 -14.30 16.65
CA PHE A 158 -14.77 -13.26 15.83
C PHE A 158 -13.88 -12.05 15.66
N LYS A 159 -13.82 -11.53 14.46
CA LYS A 159 -13.51 -10.15 14.17
C LYS A 159 -14.84 -9.41 14.07
N PHE A 160 -15.06 -8.41 14.89
CA PHE A 160 -16.13 -7.46 14.63
C PHE A 160 -15.61 -6.56 13.49
N SER A 161 -16.07 -6.79 12.27
CA SER A 161 -16.10 -5.70 11.29
C SER A 161 -16.88 -4.59 11.96
N GLU A 162 -16.48 -3.33 11.87
CA GLU A 162 -17.21 -2.22 12.47
C GLU A 162 -18.70 -2.47 12.31
N VAL A 163 -19.35 -2.94 13.40
CA VAL A 163 -20.80 -3.06 13.44
C VAL A 163 -21.28 -1.67 13.84
N LEU A 164 -21.07 -0.74 12.96
CA LEU A 164 -22.00 0.35 12.84
C LEU A 164 -23.30 -0.27 12.33
N PRO A 165 -24.49 0.14 12.82
CA PRO A 165 -25.73 -0.14 12.14
C PRO A 165 -25.45 0.16 10.68
N THR A 166 -25.80 -0.74 9.79
CA THR A 166 -25.45 -0.66 8.38
C THR A 166 -26.06 0.59 7.76
N ASP A 167 -25.46 1.73 8.04
CA ASP A 167 -25.67 2.96 7.29
C ASP A 167 -24.94 2.86 5.94
N GLU A 168 -24.62 1.62 5.54
CA GLU A 168 -23.99 1.34 4.27
C GLU A 168 -24.86 1.86 3.13
N CYS A 169 -24.26 2.73 2.37
CA CYS A 169 -24.82 3.30 1.17
C CYS A 169 -24.11 2.70 -0.03
N THR A 170 -24.81 2.51 -1.12
CA THR A 170 -24.22 2.02 -2.36
C THR A 170 -24.27 3.10 -3.43
N ILE A 171 -23.12 3.36 -4.07
CA ILE A 171 -23.02 4.18 -5.26
C ILE A 171 -22.57 3.27 -6.38
N GLN A 172 -23.36 3.16 -7.44
CA GLN A 172 -23.02 2.30 -8.56
C GLN A 172 -23.46 2.88 -9.90
N GLY A 173 -22.76 2.51 -10.95
CA GLY A 173 -23.00 2.97 -12.31
C GLY A 173 -22.08 2.30 -13.30
N ASN A 174 -21.98 2.90 -14.47
CA ASN A 174 -21.14 2.42 -15.56
C ASN A 174 -20.25 3.54 -16.09
N VAL A 175 -19.11 3.16 -16.66
CA VAL A 175 -18.26 4.08 -17.43
C VAL A 175 -18.47 3.82 -18.91
N PHE A 176 -18.78 4.87 -19.66
CA PHE A 176 -19.04 4.82 -21.09
C PHE A 176 -18.05 5.72 -21.84
N ILE A 177 -17.73 5.33 -23.07
CA ILE A 177 -17.01 6.16 -24.02
C ILE A 177 -18.01 7.08 -24.70
N ASP A 178 -17.83 8.38 -24.58
CA ASP A 178 -18.60 9.41 -25.30
C ASP A 178 -18.02 9.55 -26.71
N GLU A 179 -18.60 8.78 -27.65
CA GLU A 179 -18.10 8.68 -29.03
C GLU A 179 -18.47 9.91 -29.86
N ASN A 180 -19.52 10.63 -29.51
CA ASN A 180 -20.00 11.81 -30.24
C ASN A 180 -19.46 13.13 -29.66
N LEU A 181 -18.71 13.07 -28.55
CA LEU A 181 -18.02 14.18 -27.88
C LEU A 181 -18.94 15.28 -27.33
N ASP A 182 -20.20 14.95 -27.00
CA ASP A 182 -21.21 15.90 -26.49
C ASP A 182 -21.36 15.87 -24.95
N CYS A 183 -20.70 14.95 -24.28
CA CYS A 183 -20.79 14.70 -22.83
C CYS A 183 -22.23 14.36 -22.35
N ILE A 184 -23.06 13.80 -23.22
CA ILE A 184 -24.42 13.36 -22.93
C ILE A 184 -24.53 11.86 -23.24
N LYS A 185 -24.99 11.06 -22.26
CA LYS A 185 -25.13 9.61 -22.47
C LYS A 185 -26.14 9.32 -23.59
N ALA A 186 -25.66 8.81 -24.72
CA ALA A 186 -26.46 8.36 -25.85
C ALA A 186 -26.73 6.85 -25.82
N ALA A 187 -27.75 6.41 -26.57
CA ALA A 187 -28.00 4.99 -26.78
C ALA A 187 -26.92 4.41 -27.72
N GLY A 188 -26.31 3.29 -27.36
CA GLY A 188 -25.31 2.60 -28.18
C GLY A 188 -23.85 2.89 -27.81
N GLU A 189 -23.57 3.86 -26.94
CA GLU A 189 -22.20 4.10 -26.46
C GLU A 189 -21.62 2.91 -25.72
N ASN A 190 -20.38 2.60 -26.03
CA ASN A 190 -19.67 1.46 -25.52
C ASN A 190 -19.20 1.70 -24.08
N LYS A 191 -19.25 0.65 -23.26
CA LYS A 191 -18.70 0.65 -21.92
C LYS A 191 -17.19 0.39 -21.97
N THR A 192 -16.47 0.95 -20.99
CA THR A 192 -15.04 0.74 -20.83
C THR A 192 -14.66 0.37 -19.40
N ASN A 193 -13.56 -0.33 -19.22
CA ASN A 193 -13.08 -0.85 -17.93
C ASN A 193 -11.65 -0.44 -17.58
N THR A 194 -11.09 0.53 -18.28
CA THR A 194 -9.68 0.95 -18.14
C THR A 194 -9.42 1.90 -16.96
N PHE A 195 -10.40 2.07 -16.06
CA PHE A 195 -10.35 3.10 -15.02
C PHE A 195 -10.39 2.54 -13.61
N GLN A 196 -9.83 3.31 -12.71
CA GLN A 196 -10.15 3.31 -11.29
C GLN A 196 -10.98 4.54 -10.95
N LEU A 197 -11.81 4.44 -9.94
CA LEU A 197 -12.64 5.52 -9.45
C LEU A 197 -12.32 5.79 -7.99
N GLU A 198 -12.38 7.05 -7.61
CA GLU A 198 -12.23 7.52 -6.25
C GLU A 198 -13.51 8.24 -5.82
N ALA A 199 -14.00 7.96 -4.62
CA ALA A 199 -15.04 8.74 -3.95
C ALA A 199 -14.44 9.37 -2.69
N VAL A 200 -14.47 10.70 -2.59
CA VAL A 200 -13.90 11.47 -1.49
C VAL A 200 -15.01 12.13 -0.70
N GLY A 201 -15.13 11.81 0.58
CA GLY A 201 -16.14 12.40 1.46
C GLY A 201 -16.00 11.95 2.90
N GLY A 202 -16.47 12.75 3.84
CA GLY A 202 -16.41 12.44 5.28
C GLY A 202 -14.99 12.27 5.84
N GLY A 203 -13.98 12.79 5.15
CA GLY A 203 -12.57 12.59 5.50
C GLY A 203 -11.98 11.26 4.97
N PHE A 204 -12.76 10.42 4.32
CA PHE A 204 -12.34 9.15 3.73
C PHE A 204 -12.14 9.27 2.22
N ARG A 205 -11.30 8.39 1.69
CA ARG A 205 -11.14 8.13 0.27
C ARG A 205 -11.44 6.66 0.01
N TYR A 206 -12.39 6.40 -0.86
CA TYR A 206 -12.81 5.06 -1.27
C TYR A 206 -12.39 4.86 -2.71
N TYR A 207 -11.87 3.69 -3.04
CA TYR A 207 -11.41 3.38 -4.38
C TYR A 207 -12.02 2.08 -4.88
N THR A 208 -12.37 2.05 -6.15
CA THR A 208 -12.88 0.85 -6.83
C THR A 208 -12.36 0.77 -8.26
N THR A 209 -12.28 -0.44 -8.79
CA THR A 209 -11.94 -0.68 -10.19
C THR A 209 -13.22 -0.90 -10.99
N VAL A 210 -13.22 -0.45 -12.25
CA VAL A 210 -14.31 -0.73 -13.17
C VAL A 210 -14.21 -2.20 -13.62
N SER A 211 -15.32 -2.92 -13.59
CA SER A 211 -15.38 -4.32 -14.02
C SER A 211 -15.18 -4.47 -15.52
N SER A 212 -14.88 -5.68 -16.00
CA SER A 212 -14.81 -5.99 -17.46
C SER A 212 -16.11 -5.67 -18.24
N LYS A 213 -17.23 -5.49 -17.52
CA LYS A 213 -18.51 -5.08 -18.09
C LYS A 213 -18.75 -3.56 -18.02
N GLY A 214 -17.76 -2.79 -17.60
CA GLY A 214 -17.86 -1.35 -17.42
C GLY A 214 -18.62 -0.90 -16.17
N ASP A 215 -18.94 -1.81 -15.24
CA ASP A 215 -19.70 -1.50 -14.02
C ASP A 215 -18.76 -1.15 -12.87
N TYR A 216 -19.17 -0.23 -12.00
CA TYR A 216 -18.48 0.07 -10.76
C TYR A 216 -19.44 0.14 -9.58
N LYS A 217 -18.91 -0.09 -8.38
CA LYS A 217 -19.65 -0.03 -7.13
C LYS A 217 -18.76 0.46 -5.99
N PHE A 218 -19.27 1.43 -5.21
CA PHE A 218 -18.73 1.82 -3.92
C PHE A 218 -19.70 1.41 -2.81
N ILE A 219 -19.16 1.00 -1.68
CA ILE A 219 -19.86 0.89 -0.40
C ILE A 219 -19.29 1.98 0.50
N VAL A 220 -20.11 2.95 0.89
CA VAL A 220 -19.70 4.14 1.64
C VAL A 220 -20.68 4.40 2.79
N GLY A 221 -20.30 5.24 3.75
CA GLY A 221 -21.22 5.76 4.75
C GLY A 221 -22.13 6.86 4.18
N PRO A 222 -23.16 7.32 4.94
CA PRO A 222 -23.96 8.49 4.56
C PRO A 222 -23.09 9.75 4.57
N GLY A 223 -23.29 10.64 3.61
CA GLY A 223 -22.49 11.85 3.48
C GLY A 223 -22.52 12.49 2.11
N THR A 224 -21.67 13.46 1.91
CA THR A 224 -21.44 14.11 0.62
C THR A 224 -20.11 13.66 0.06
N TYR A 225 -20.10 13.26 -1.20
CA TYR A 225 -18.95 12.69 -1.87
C TYR A 225 -18.66 13.39 -3.20
N ASP A 226 -17.38 13.62 -3.46
CA ASP A 226 -16.86 13.95 -4.78
C ASP A 226 -16.37 12.67 -5.44
N LEU A 227 -16.89 12.36 -6.61
CA LEU A 227 -16.49 11.21 -7.40
C LEU A 227 -15.46 11.67 -8.44
N ASN A 228 -14.29 11.06 -8.43
CA ASN A 228 -13.17 11.33 -9.33
C ASN A 228 -12.83 10.09 -10.16
N LEU A 229 -12.41 10.31 -11.40
CA LEU A 229 -11.86 9.27 -12.26
C LEU A 229 -10.34 9.27 -12.12
N ILE A 230 -9.75 8.09 -11.95
CA ILE A 230 -8.29 7.91 -11.97
C ILE A 230 -7.94 7.18 -13.26
N SER A 231 -7.36 7.92 -14.20
CA SER A 231 -6.80 7.34 -15.41
C SER A 231 -5.29 7.25 -15.31
N LYS A 232 -4.72 6.12 -15.71
CA LYS A 232 -3.27 5.96 -15.82
C LYS A 232 -2.75 6.50 -17.16
N SER A 233 -3.63 6.63 -18.15
CA SER A 233 -3.29 7.07 -19.48
C SER A 233 -3.77 8.51 -19.72
N PRO A 234 -2.94 9.41 -20.29
CA PRO A 234 -3.32 10.77 -20.64
C PRO A 234 -4.24 10.84 -21.88
N LEU A 235 -4.57 9.72 -22.50
CA LEU A 235 -5.46 9.65 -23.66
C LEU A 235 -6.92 9.94 -23.33
N TRP A 236 -7.29 9.87 -22.05
CA TRP A 236 -8.66 10.00 -21.62
C TRP A 236 -8.95 11.40 -21.06
N LYS A 237 -10.05 11.97 -21.50
CA LYS A 237 -10.59 13.22 -21.00
C LYS A 237 -11.94 12.97 -20.36
N GLU A 238 -12.15 13.51 -19.18
CA GLU A 238 -13.39 13.38 -18.44
C GLU A 238 -14.45 14.35 -18.90
N CYS A 239 -15.71 13.88 -18.91
CA CYS A 239 -16.89 14.71 -19.12
C CYS A 239 -17.53 15.08 -17.78
N ASN A 240 -17.68 16.37 -17.48
CA ASN A 240 -18.46 16.89 -16.35
C ASN A 240 -18.02 16.33 -14.97
N PHE A 241 -16.73 16.44 -14.64
CA PHE A 241 -16.17 16.07 -13.34
C PHE A 241 -15.68 17.30 -12.55
N PRO A 242 -15.61 17.22 -11.21
CA PRO A 242 -16.08 16.13 -10.33
C PRO A 242 -17.60 16.08 -10.23
N LYS A 243 -18.16 14.86 -10.04
CA LYS A 243 -19.58 14.68 -9.71
C LYS A 243 -19.73 14.73 -8.20
N ASN A 244 -20.39 15.76 -7.71
CA ASN A 244 -20.74 15.89 -6.29
C ASN A 244 -22.15 15.36 -6.04
N PHE A 245 -22.33 14.56 -5.01
CA PHE A 245 -23.64 14.03 -4.60
C PHE A 245 -23.68 13.75 -3.10
N SER A 246 -24.87 13.82 -2.56
CA SER A 246 -25.16 13.44 -1.17
C SER A 246 -25.93 12.14 -1.13
N ILE A 247 -25.58 11.25 -0.21
CA ILE A 247 -26.24 9.97 -0.01
C ILE A 247 -26.62 9.82 1.47
N GLN A 248 -27.86 9.35 1.70
CA GLN A 248 -28.40 9.11 3.03
C GLN A 248 -28.21 7.65 3.42
N ALA A 249 -28.29 7.36 4.73
CA ALA A 249 -28.17 6.01 5.27
C ALA A 249 -29.06 5.01 4.52
N GLN A 250 -28.51 3.86 4.19
CA GLN A 250 -29.15 2.75 3.46
C GLN A 250 -29.61 3.09 2.03
N GLN A 251 -29.25 4.25 1.50
CA GLN A 251 -29.61 4.65 0.14
C GLN A 251 -28.72 3.95 -0.88
N ILE A 252 -29.32 3.63 -2.04
CA ILE A 252 -28.62 3.13 -3.23
C ILE A 252 -28.77 4.17 -4.35
N ILE A 253 -27.67 4.74 -4.78
CA ILE A 253 -27.61 5.56 -6.00
C ILE A 253 -27.26 4.64 -7.15
N ASN A 254 -28.23 4.43 -8.04
CA ASN A 254 -28.10 3.64 -9.25
C ASN A 254 -27.86 4.54 -10.47
N GLN A 255 -27.26 3.96 -11.53
CA GLN A 255 -27.09 4.62 -12.83
C GLN A 255 -26.31 5.94 -12.75
N ASN A 256 -25.40 6.08 -11.81
CA ASN A 256 -24.48 7.20 -11.77
C ASN A 256 -23.40 7.02 -12.86
N ASN A 257 -23.81 7.19 -14.13
CA ASN A 257 -22.96 6.91 -15.28
C ASN A 257 -21.91 8.00 -15.48
N ILE A 258 -20.72 7.56 -15.85
CA ILE A 258 -19.55 8.38 -16.13
C ILE A 258 -19.28 8.33 -17.63
N LEU A 259 -19.04 9.49 -18.23
CA LEU A 259 -18.69 9.62 -19.64
C LEU A 259 -17.23 10.06 -19.75
N VAL A 260 -16.50 9.40 -20.62
CA VAL A 260 -15.09 9.71 -20.92
C VAL A 260 -14.90 9.85 -22.41
N GLN A 261 -14.10 10.83 -22.82
CA GLN A 261 -13.73 11.08 -24.21
C GLN A 261 -12.31 10.58 -24.44
N LEU A 262 -12.07 10.05 -25.62
CA LEU A 262 -10.75 9.62 -26.05
C LEU A 262 -10.11 10.69 -26.93
N THR A 263 -8.83 10.98 -26.69
CA THR A 263 -8.06 11.96 -27.48
C THR A 263 -7.37 11.33 -28.68
N GLU A 264 -7.09 10.02 -28.64
CA GLU A 264 -6.45 9.28 -29.72
C GLU A 264 -6.85 7.80 -29.67
N GLU A 265 -7.16 7.21 -30.83
CA GLU A 265 -7.43 5.77 -30.96
C GLU A 265 -6.12 5.00 -31.14
N CYS A 266 -5.65 4.34 -30.09
CA CYS A 266 -4.40 3.56 -30.11
C CYS A 266 -4.42 2.44 -29.07
N ALA A 267 -3.48 1.49 -29.17
CA ALA A 267 -3.19 0.52 -28.15
C ALA A 267 -2.18 1.12 -27.17
N ASP A 268 -2.63 1.43 -25.96
CA ASP A 268 -1.79 1.99 -24.89
C ASP A 268 -1.39 0.90 -23.91
N LEU A 269 -0.21 0.32 -24.12
CA LEU A 269 0.29 -0.76 -23.28
C LEU A 269 1.12 -0.20 -22.15
N THR A 270 0.85 -0.70 -20.94
CA THR A 270 1.67 -0.47 -19.75
C THR A 270 2.24 -1.79 -19.23
N THR A 271 3.44 -1.74 -18.64
CA THR A 271 4.07 -2.91 -18.00
C THR A 271 4.36 -2.64 -16.54
N SER A 272 4.15 -3.64 -15.71
CA SER A 272 4.59 -3.69 -14.33
C SER A 272 5.42 -4.95 -14.11
N LEU A 273 6.55 -4.80 -13.42
CA LEU A 273 7.41 -5.91 -13.04
C LEU A 273 7.48 -5.97 -11.52
N VAL A 274 7.19 -7.16 -10.99
CA VAL A 274 7.29 -7.46 -9.56
C VAL A 274 8.21 -8.66 -9.40
N MET A 275 9.22 -8.54 -8.57
CA MET A 275 10.11 -9.63 -8.20
C MET A 275 9.98 -9.90 -6.72
N GLY A 276 9.71 -11.15 -6.35
CA GLY A 276 9.72 -11.58 -4.96
C GLY A 276 11.12 -11.50 -4.35
N ARG A 277 11.20 -11.56 -3.03
CA ARG A 277 12.49 -11.67 -2.35
C ARG A 277 13.23 -12.91 -2.82
N LEU A 278 14.49 -12.74 -3.15
CA LEU A 278 15.31 -13.78 -3.74
C LEU A 278 15.92 -14.65 -2.65
N ARG A 279 15.58 -15.94 -2.67
CA ARG A 279 16.18 -16.93 -1.77
C ARG A 279 17.27 -17.70 -2.50
N ARG A 280 18.51 -17.57 -2.04
CA ARG A 280 19.67 -18.28 -2.58
C ARG A 280 19.55 -19.80 -2.38
N CYS A 281 19.98 -20.59 -3.35
CA CYS A 281 19.89 -22.06 -3.34
C CYS A 281 18.43 -22.61 -3.28
N PHE A 282 17.44 -21.83 -3.66
CA PHE A 282 16.05 -22.20 -3.58
C PHE A 282 15.40 -22.20 -4.97
N SER A 283 14.48 -23.14 -5.18
CA SER A 283 13.94 -23.44 -6.52
C SER A 283 12.67 -22.69 -6.90
N ASN A 284 12.07 -21.92 -6.00
CA ASN A 284 10.75 -21.30 -6.21
C ASN A 284 10.80 -19.77 -6.04
N ASN A 285 11.87 -19.13 -6.51
CA ASN A 285 11.86 -17.69 -6.62
C ASN A 285 10.91 -17.27 -7.73
N LYS A 286 10.13 -16.20 -7.51
CA LYS A 286 9.08 -15.75 -8.41
C LYS A 286 9.33 -14.34 -8.90
N ALA A 287 8.95 -14.09 -10.15
CA ALA A 287 8.76 -12.75 -10.70
C ALA A 287 7.52 -12.73 -11.57
N TYR A 288 6.86 -11.59 -11.63
CA TYR A 288 5.61 -11.39 -12.35
C TYR A 288 5.74 -10.18 -13.26
N ILE A 289 5.36 -10.36 -14.51
CA ILE A 289 5.26 -9.27 -15.49
C ILE A 289 3.80 -9.15 -15.88
N GLN A 290 3.20 -8.03 -15.56
CA GLN A 290 1.85 -7.71 -16.00
C GLN A 290 1.91 -6.73 -17.16
N ILE A 291 1.16 -7.00 -18.23
CA ILE A 291 0.97 -6.12 -19.37
C ILE A 291 -0.52 -5.79 -19.44
N VAL A 292 -0.86 -4.51 -19.49
CA VAL A 292 -2.25 -4.03 -19.57
C VAL A 292 -2.41 -3.16 -20.82
N ASN A 293 -3.53 -3.32 -21.54
CA ASN A 293 -3.91 -2.41 -22.60
C ASN A 293 -4.91 -1.37 -22.06
N GLU A 294 -4.44 -0.17 -21.80
CA GLU A 294 -5.25 0.96 -21.33
C GLU A 294 -5.85 1.78 -22.49
N GLY A 295 -5.53 1.41 -23.72
CA GLY A 295 -6.11 1.99 -24.94
C GLY A 295 -7.45 1.36 -25.32
N ILE A 296 -8.00 1.77 -26.49
CA ILE A 296 -9.29 1.27 -27.01
C ILE A 296 -9.13 0.37 -28.23
N ILE A 297 -7.94 0.25 -28.78
CA ILE A 297 -7.63 -0.67 -29.89
C ILE A 297 -6.90 -1.87 -29.32
N SER A 298 -7.19 -3.06 -29.82
CA SER A 298 -6.44 -4.25 -29.45
C SER A 298 -4.99 -4.14 -29.91
N SER A 299 -4.05 -4.53 -29.05
CA SER A 299 -2.64 -4.61 -29.40
C SER A 299 -2.33 -5.96 -30.03
N LYS A 300 -1.74 -5.94 -31.23
CA LYS A 300 -1.31 -7.15 -31.96
C LYS A 300 0.20 -7.14 -32.15
N ASN A 301 0.78 -8.34 -32.26
CA ASN A 301 2.20 -8.53 -32.54
C ASN A 301 3.15 -7.77 -31.61
N THR A 302 2.78 -7.70 -30.33
CA THR A 302 3.60 -7.07 -29.30
C THR A 302 4.75 -8.01 -28.93
N ASN A 303 5.97 -7.48 -28.92
CA ASN A 303 7.16 -8.23 -28.52
C ASN A 303 7.60 -7.82 -27.11
N LEU A 304 7.81 -8.79 -26.25
CA LEU A 304 8.39 -8.61 -24.92
C LEU A 304 9.76 -9.26 -24.87
N SER A 305 10.77 -8.49 -24.48
CA SER A 305 12.11 -8.99 -24.17
C SER A 305 12.35 -8.89 -22.67
N VAL A 306 12.74 -9.99 -22.05
CA VAL A 306 13.01 -10.09 -20.60
C VAL A 306 14.44 -10.52 -20.40
N LYS A 307 15.25 -9.67 -19.82
CA LYS A 307 16.63 -10.01 -19.45
C LYS A 307 16.67 -10.46 -18.01
N MET A 308 17.06 -11.72 -17.82
CA MET A 308 17.22 -12.34 -16.50
C MET A 308 18.66 -12.23 -16.02
N ASP A 309 18.84 -12.14 -14.70
CA ASP A 309 20.17 -12.17 -14.09
C ASP A 309 20.94 -13.46 -14.43
N PRO A 310 22.28 -13.41 -14.65
CA PRO A 310 23.07 -14.61 -14.99
C PRO A 310 23.08 -15.70 -13.91
N PHE A 311 22.80 -15.37 -12.65
CA PHE A 311 22.69 -16.33 -11.55
C PHE A 311 21.31 -16.96 -11.41
N PHE A 312 20.36 -16.61 -12.29
CA PHE A 312 19.06 -17.28 -12.32
C PHE A 312 19.12 -18.52 -13.21
N GLU A 313 18.79 -19.66 -12.63
CA GLU A 313 18.88 -20.97 -13.25
C GLU A 313 17.49 -21.62 -13.31
N LYS A 314 17.33 -22.62 -14.20
CA LYS A 314 16.11 -23.43 -14.34
C LYS A 314 14.85 -22.56 -14.45
N ILE A 315 14.92 -21.56 -15.31
CA ILE A 315 13.83 -20.59 -15.49
C ILE A 315 12.68 -21.26 -16.21
N ILE A 316 11.49 -21.19 -15.59
CA ILE A 316 10.21 -21.69 -16.13
C ILE A 316 9.29 -20.47 -16.25
N THR A 317 8.58 -20.38 -17.36
CA THR A 317 7.67 -19.27 -17.67
C THR A 317 6.26 -19.79 -17.95
N SER A 318 5.23 -19.03 -17.54
CA SER A 318 3.82 -19.40 -17.81
C SER A 318 3.44 -19.32 -19.30
N ILE A 319 4.20 -18.56 -20.10
CA ILE A 319 4.09 -18.48 -21.57
C ILE A 319 5.45 -18.90 -22.15
N ASN A 320 5.45 -19.72 -23.20
CA ASN A 320 6.69 -20.17 -23.83
C ASN A 320 7.39 -19.01 -24.57
N PRO A 321 8.68 -18.75 -24.33
CA PRO A 321 9.45 -17.80 -25.11
C PRO A 321 9.67 -18.33 -26.54
N ILE A 322 9.68 -17.44 -27.53
CA ILE A 322 10.01 -17.77 -28.92
C ILE A 322 11.51 -17.97 -29.14
N SER A 323 12.33 -17.33 -28.32
CA SER A 323 13.79 -17.50 -28.32
C SER A 323 14.38 -17.20 -26.95
N VAL A 324 15.48 -17.89 -26.63
CA VAL A 324 16.28 -17.64 -25.44
C VAL A 324 17.75 -17.57 -25.86
N SER A 325 18.41 -16.44 -25.57
CA SER A 325 19.84 -16.25 -25.82
C SER A 325 20.46 -15.32 -24.80
N ASN A 326 21.63 -15.68 -24.25
CA ASN A 326 22.36 -14.86 -23.27
C ASN A 326 21.47 -14.31 -22.13
N ASN A 327 20.63 -15.17 -21.55
CA ASN A 327 19.64 -14.84 -20.51
C ASN A 327 18.55 -13.83 -20.95
N ASN A 328 18.41 -13.60 -22.24
CA ASN A 328 17.31 -12.85 -22.83
C ASN A 328 16.21 -13.81 -23.29
N TYR A 329 15.03 -13.62 -22.76
CA TYR A 329 13.81 -14.37 -23.07
C TYR A 329 12.91 -13.47 -23.92
N ASN A 330 12.65 -13.86 -25.16
CA ASN A 330 11.80 -13.09 -26.08
C ASN A 330 10.47 -13.79 -26.27
N PHE A 331 9.40 -13.03 -26.19
CA PHE A 331 8.02 -13.49 -26.31
C PHE A 331 7.28 -12.70 -27.40
N ILE A 332 6.39 -13.38 -28.10
CA ILE A 332 5.31 -12.74 -28.85
C ILE A 332 4.10 -12.80 -27.90
N ILE A 333 3.60 -11.63 -27.53
CA ILE A 333 2.44 -11.50 -26.64
C ILE A 333 1.18 -11.69 -27.49
N PRO A 334 0.20 -12.51 -27.03
CA PRO A 334 -1.09 -12.63 -27.67
C PRO A 334 -1.77 -11.27 -27.84
N GLU A 335 -2.79 -11.21 -28.69
CA GLU A 335 -3.64 -10.02 -28.79
C GLU A 335 -4.20 -9.65 -27.42
N ILE A 336 -4.04 -8.37 -27.06
CA ILE A 336 -4.54 -7.83 -25.80
C ILE A 336 -5.68 -6.86 -26.14
N LEU A 337 -6.90 -7.24 -25.79
CA LEU A 337 -8.07 -6.40 -26.00
C LEU A 337 -8.05 -5.17 -25.06
N PRO A 338 -8.79 -4.11 -25.39
CA PRO A 338 -8.95 -2.96 -24.51
C PRO A 338 -9.35 -3.37 -23.10
N GLY A 339 -8.63 -2.88 -22.07
CA GLY A 339 -8.85 -3.19 -20.67
C GLY A 339 -8.44 -4.60 -20.24
N GLU A 340 -7.93 -5.44 -21.14
CA GLU A 340 -7.38 -6.74 -20.77
C GLU A 340 -5.98 -6.62 -20.20
N LYS A 341 -5.61 -7.63 -19.40
CA LYS A 341 -4.29 -7.80 -18.84
C LYS A 341 -3.75 -9.21 -19.09
N ILE A 342 -2.47 -9.29 -19.34
CA ILE A 342 -1.73 -10.55 -19.40
C ILE A 342 -0.73 -10.56 -18.25
N LEU A 343 -0.73 -11.64 -17.48
CA LEU A 343 0.23 -11.91 -16.42
C LEU A 343 1.18 -13.03 -16.87
N ILE A 344 2.48 -12.73 -16.88
CA ILE A 344 3.53 -13.71 -17.18
C ILE A 344 4.28 -13.98 -15.89
N GLU A 345 4.20 -15.22 -15.43
CA GLU A 345 4.92 -15.70 -14.25
C GLU A 345 6.25 -16.31 -14.66
N PHE A 346 7.29 -15.95 -13.94
CA PHE A 346 8.62 -16.56 -13.98
C PHE A 346 8.88 -17.29 -12.67
N SER A 347 9.28 -18.53 -12.75
CA SER A 347 9.77 -19.32 -11.62
C SER A 347 11.21 -19.74 -11.90
N PHE A 348 12.12 -19.55 -10.94
CA PHE A 348 13.55 -19.78 -11.16
C PHE A 348 14.29 -20.10 -9.86
N ASN A 349 15.48 -20.67 -10.02
CA ASN A 349 16.43 -20.86 -8.92
C ASN A 349 17.39 -19.69 -8.89
N VAL A 350 17.76 -19.23 -7.69
CA VAL A 350 18.96 -18.40 -7.52
C VAL A 350 20.13 -19.32 -7.21
N SER A 351 21.17 -19.26 -8.02
CA SER A 351 22.35 -20.13 -7.92
C SER A 351 23.00 -20.07 -6.55
N CYS A 352 23.44 -21.24 -6.06
CA CYS A 352 24.27 -21.34 -4.86
C CYS A 352 25.65 -20.70 -5.02
N ASN A 353 26.08 -20.46 -6.26
CA ASN A 353 27.38 -19.82 -6.56
C ASN A 353 27.32 -18.29 -6.43
N SER A 354 26.13 -17.70 -6.33
CA SER A 354 26.01 -16.27 -6.01
C SER A 354 26.44 -16.00 -4.57
N SER A 355 27.01 -14.83 -4.28
CA SER A 355 27.32 -14.43 -2.92
C SER A 355 26.03 -14.11 -2.15
N LEU A 356 26.02 -14.31 -0.83
CA LEU A 356 24.91 -13.86 0.02
C LEU A 356 24.82 -12.32 -0.03
N SER A 357 23.61 -11.79 -0.09
CA SER A 357 23.33 -10.36 -0.28
C SER A 357 23.81 -9.79 -1.62
N GLN A 358 24.12 -10.63 -2.60
CA GLN A 358 24.36 -10.20 -3.97
C GLN A 358 23.09 -9.66 -4.58
N GLU A 359 23.20 -8.54 -5.30
CA GLU A 359 22.09 -7.94 -6.04
C GLU A 359 21.90 -8.64 -7.39
N HIS A 360 20.65 -8.86 -7.75
CA HIS A 360 20.19 -9.50 -8.99
C HIS A 360 19.10 -8.65 -9.61
N CYS A 361 19.10 -8.51 -10.93
CA CYS A 361 18.15 -7.66 -11.64
C CYS A 361 17.40 -8.42 -12.73
N ILE A 362 16.13 -8.06 -12.92
CA ILE A 362 15.32 -8.40 -14.09
C ILE A 362 15.00 -7.10 -14.81
N THR A 363 15.11 -7.09 -16.13
CA THR A 363 14.77 -5.94 -16.97
C THR A 363 13.83 -6.38 -18.08
N THR A 364 12.78 -5.61 -18.34
CA THR A 364 11.82 -5.86 -19.40
C THR A 364 11.83 -4.73 -20.40
N VAL A 365 11.65 -5.07 -21.67
CA VAL A 365 11.46 -4.12 -22.78
C VAL A 365 10.25 -4.59 -23.58
N LEU A 366 9.21 -3.78 -23.61
CA LEU A 366 8.02 -4.04 -24.40
C LEU A 366 8.05 -3.20 -25.68
N LEU A 367 7.98 -3.85 -26.83
CA LEU A 367 7.93 -3.22 -28.14
C LEU A 367 6.52 -3.37 -28.70
N ASN A 368 5.78 -2.27 -28.72
CA ASN A 368 4.46 -2.18 -29.35
C ASN A 368 4.54 -1.42 -30.66
N ASN A 369 4.11 -2.03 -31.76
CA ASN A 369 4.11 -1.42 -33.08
C ASN A 369 2.90 -0.48 -33.30
N GLU A 370 1.88 -0.59 -32.47
CA GLU A 370 0.61 0.16 -32.55
C GLU A 370 0.49 1.24 -31.47
N LYS A 371 1.64 1.73 -30.98
CA LYS A 371 1.72 2.73 -29.92
C LYS A 371 1.05 4.05 -30.27
N CYS A 372 0.59 4.74 -29.25
CA CYS A 372 0.05 6.09 -29.35
C CYS A 372 1.12 7.08 -29.86
N LYS A 373 0.69 8.06 -30.64
CA LYS A 373 1.58 9.08 -31.22
C LYS A 373 1.64 10.34 -30.38
N SER A 374 0.57 10.60 -29.60
CA SER A 374 0.41 11.82 -28.84
C SER A 374 1.36 11.92 -27.64
N TYR A 375 1.90 10.80 -27.16
CA TYR A 375 2.87 10.80 -26.06
C TYR A 375 3.78 9.57 -26.06
N ASN A 376 4.96 9.70 -25.44
CA ASN A 376 5.85 8.57 -25.20
C ASN A 376 5.47 7.94 -23.86
N ASN A 377 4.93 6.72 -23.90
CA ASN A 377 4.61 5.97 -22.70
C ASN A 377 5.92 5.50 -22.01
N PRO A 378 6.28 6.02 -20.83
CA PRO A 378 7.52 5.64 -20.14
C PRO A 378 7.46 4.23 -19.53
N THR A 379 6.28 3.62 -19.44
CA THR A 379 6.09 2.32 -18.78
C THR A 379 6.35 1.10 -19.66
N LEU A 380 6.83 1.30 -20.88
CA LEU A 380 7.20 0.20 -21.78
C LEU A 380 8.48 -0.54 -21.35
N ASN A 381 9.30 0.08 -20.51
CA ASN A 381 10.50 -0.51 -19.98
C ASN A 381 10.39 -0.54 -18.45
N SER A 382 10.72 -1.67 -17.85
CA SER A 382 10.71 -1.82 -16.40
C SER A 382 11.96 -2.58 -15.95
N SER A 383 12.52 -2.21 -14.80
CA SER A 383 13.63 -2.92 -14.18
C SER A 383 13.39 -3.04 -12.68
N VAL A 384 13.69 -4.19 -12.12
CA VAL A 384 13.66 -4.42 -10.69
C VAL A 384 14.89 -5.18 -10.25
N CYS A 385 15.56 -4.72 -9.20
CA CYS A 385 16.71 -5.35 -8.60
C CYS A 385 16.43 -5.67 -7.13
N GLY A 386 16.97 -6.79 -6.66
CA GLY A 386 16.84 -7.21 -5.26
C GLY A 386 18.04 -8.05 -4.82
N LYS A 387 18.36 -7.99 -3.53
CA LYS A 387 19.41 -8.82 -2.94
C LYS A 387 18.88 -10.21 -2.62
N ASN A 388 19.75 -11.23 -2.73
CA ASN A 388 19.39 -12.56 -2.29
C ASN A 388 19.60 -12.74 -0.79
N PHE A 389 18.78 -13.59 -0.17
CA PHE A 389 18.80 -13.91 1.26
C PHE A 389 18.85 -15.42 1.52
N GLY A 390 18.99 -15.79 2.78
CA GLY A 390 18.84 -17.17 3.26
C GLY A 390 17.38 -17.54 3.47
N SER A 391 16.94 -17.70 4.73
CA SER A 391 15.54 -17.99 5.09
C SER A 391 14.79 -16.73 5.46
N TRP A 392 13.48 -16.63 5.11
CA TRP A 392 12.62 -15.47 5.37
C TRP A 392 11.13 -15.86 5.34
N ASP A 393 10.24 -14.99 5.86
CA ASP A 393 8.79 -15.17 5.87
C ASP A 393 8.21 -14.83 4.48
N PRO A 394 7.31 -15.63 3.89
CA PRO A 394 6.64 -15.31 2.63
C PRO A 394 5.65 -14.15 2.70
N ASN A 395 5.24 -13.75 3.90
CA ASN A 395 4.37 -12.60 4.15
C ASN A 395 5.23 -11.40 4.51
N TYR A 396 5.54 -10.55 3.54
CA TYR A 396 6.50 -9.48 3.72
C TYR A 396 6.15 -8.25 2.87
N LYS A 397 6.82 -7.14 3.18
CA LYS A 397 6.70 -5.88 2.45
C LYS A 397 8.05 -5.40 1.99
N ASP A 398 8.13 -4.93 0.75
CA ASP A 398 9.30 -4.29 0.19
C ASP A 398 9.04 -2.82 -0.13
N ALA A 399 10.05 -1.98 0.08
CA ALA A 399 10.13 -0.62 -0.42
C ALA A 399 11.08 -0.58 -1.61
N ILE A 400 10.64 0.00 -2.73
CA ILE A 400 11.39 0.08 -3.97
C ILE A 400 11.49 1.57 -4.34
N VAL A 401 12.71 2.04 -4.53
CA VAL A 401 13.00 3.39 -5.03
C VAL A 401 13.90 3.25 -6.25
N HIS A 402 13.55 3.89 -7.36
CA HIS A 402 14.27 3.77 -8.64
C HIS A 402 14.50 2.31 -9.11
N GLY A 403 13.54 1.41 -8.83
CA GLY A 403 13.63 -0.01 -9.19
C GLY A 403 14.55 -0.86 -8.30
N ILE A 404 15.04 -0.32 -7.18
CA ILE A 404 15.91 -1.06 -6.24
C ILE A 404 15.14 -1.34 -4.94
N SER A 405 15.01 -2.60 -4.57
CA SER A 405 14.46 -3.02 -3.29
C SER A 405 15.58 -3.12 -2.25
N SER A 406 15.27 -2.82 -1.00
CA SER A 406 16.14 -2.85 0.18
C SER A 406 17.22 -1.75 0.27
N GLU A 407 17.32 -1.14 1.44
CA GLU A 407 18.25 -0.02 1.79
C GLU A 407 18.10 1.20 0.87
N SER A 408 16.89 1.47 0.43
CA SER A 408 16.64 2.54 -0.51
C SER A 408 16.76 3.89 0.17
N PHE A 409 17.64 4.71 -0.38
CA PHE A 409 17.67 6.13 -0.08
C PHE A 409 16.64 6.82 -0.97
N VAL A 410 15.81 7.66 -0.37
CA VAL A 410 14.76 8.43 -1.04
C VAL A 410 15.07 9.92 -0.94
N ARG A 411 14.70 10.68 -1.95
CA ARG A 411 14.65 12.15 -1.91
C ARG A 411 13.19 12.57 -1.76
N THR A 412 12.95 13.82 -1.40
CA THR A 412 11.59 14.34 -1.22
C THR A 412 10.78 14.44 -2.52
N ASP A 413 11.46 14.41 -3.67
CA ASP A 413 10.86 14.42 -5.02
C ASP A 413 10.72 13.00 -5.63
N ASP A 414 11.23 11.97 -4.97
CA ASP A 414 11.11 10.59 -5.42
C ASP A 414 9.73 10.02 -5.10
N GLU A 415 9.29 9.04 -5.87
CA GLU A 415 8.14 8.20 -5.59
C GLU A 415 8.62 6.87 -5.01
N ILE A 416 8.02 6.46 -3.89
CA ILE A 416 8.32 5.20 -3.22
C ILE A 416 7.28 4.18 -3.67
N GLU A 417 7.71 3.06 -4.21
CA GLU A 417 6.84 1.93 -4.49
C GLU A 417 6.90 0.93 -3.33
N TYR A 418 5.76 0.56 -2.79
CA TYR A 418 5.64 -0.51 -1.81
C TYR A 418 4.98 -1.72 -2.45
N VAL A 419 5.53 -2.90 -2.17
CA VAL A 419 4.94 -4.19 -2.58
C VAL A 419 4.71 -5.02 -1.34
N ILE A 420 3.46 -5.40 -1.10
CA ILE A 420 3.06 -6.30 -0.02
C ILE A 420 2.83 -7.67 -0.63
N HIS A 421 3.61 -8.65 -0.21
CA HIS A 421 3.50 -10.04 -0.65
C HIS A 421 2.82 -10.88 0.42
N PHE A 422 1.99 -11.81 0.00
CA PHE A 422 1.34 -12.75 0.90
C PHE A 422 1.28 -14.16 0.29
N GLN A 423 1.33 -15.17 1.16
CA GLN A 423 1.17 -16.57 0.77
C GLN A 423 0.29 -17.29 1.77
N ASN A 424 -0.68 -18.05 1.29
CA ASN A 424 -1.46 -18.95 2.11
C ASN A 424 -0.64 -20.20 2.42
N THR A 425 -0.01 -20.22 3.59
CA THR A 425 0.74 -21.38 4.13
C THR A 425 -0.09 -22.23 5.10
N GLY A 426 -1.39 -21.98 5.16
CA GLY A 426 -2.34 -22.72 6.00
C GLY A 426 -2.60 -24.13 5.49
N THR A 427 -3.76 -24.68 5.85
CA THR A 427 -4.20 -26.05 5.52
C THR A 427 -5.49 -26.07 4.72
N ASP A 428 -6.02 -24.92 4.37
CA ASP A 428 -7.27 -24.77 3.62
C ASP A 428 -7.22 -23.52 2.73
N THR A 429 -8.15 -23.42 1.77
CA THR A 429 -8.30 -22.26 0.90
C THR A 429 -8.69 -21.02 1.70
N ALA A 430 -7.96 -19.92 1.53
CA ALA A 430 -8.38 -18.62 2.04
C ALA A 430 -9.39 -17.97 1.08
N PHE A 431 -10.57 -17.64 1.59
CA PHE A 431 -11.68 -17.09 0.78
C PHE A 431 -11.51 -15.60 0.56
N ASP A 432 -11.06 -14.89 1.58
CA ASP A 432 -10.85 -13.44 1.57
C ASP A 432 -9.48 -13.09 2.14
N ILE A 433 -8.82 -12.10 1.55
CA ILE A 433 -7.61 -11.50 2.13
C ILE A 433 -7.90 -10.03 2.39
N SER A 434 -7.60 -9.56 3.60
CA SER A 434 -7.55 -8.13 3.87
C SER A 434 -6.19 -7.73 4.40
N ILE A 435 -5.73 -6.55 3.97
CA ILE A 435 -4.44 -5.99 4.38
C ILE A 435 -4.73 -4.63 4.99
N THR A 436 -4.19 -4.36 6.17
CA THR A 436 -4.18 -3.03 6.77
C THR A 436 -2.76 -2.52 6.85
N ASP A 437 -2.55 -1.31 6.36
CA ASP A 437 -1.26 -0.67 6.23
C ASP A 437 -1.33 0.70 6.89
N GLN A 438 -0.66 0.88 8.03
CA GLN A 438 -0.58 2.17 8.70
C GLN A 438 0.52 2.99 8.05
N LEU A 439 0.13 3.92 7.20
CA LEU A 439 1.06 4.81 6.50
C LEU A 439 1.75 5.78 7.48
N ASP A 440 3.06 5.93 7.34
CA ASP A 440 3.84 6.91 8.11
C ASP A 440 3.32 8.34 7.85
N SER A 441 3.33 9.18 8.87
CA SER A 441 2.96 10.60 8.77
C SER A 441 3.90 11.42 7.86
N LYS A 442 5.09 10.89 7.58
CA LYS A 442 6.07 11.44 6.64
C LYS A 442 5.73 11.20 5.16
N LEU A 443 4.60 10.55 4.88
CA LEU A 443 4.09 10.31 3.54
C LEU A 443 2.91 11.24 3.22
N ILE A 444 2.81 11.66 1.96
CA ILE A 444 1.64 12.39 1.44
C ILE A 444 0.56 11.36 1.13
N TRP A 445 -0.32 11.05 2.08
CA TRP A 445 -1.31 9.98 1.95
C TRP A 445 -2.22 10.14 0.72
N SER A 446 -2.51 11.38 0.32
CA SER A 446 -3.32 11.65 -0.88
C SER A 446 -2.60 11.38 -2.20
N SER A 447 -1.29 11.12 -2.17
CA SER A 447 -0.51 10.79 -3.37
C SER A 447 -0.51 9.29 -3.70
N ILE A 448 -1.16 8.46 -2.87
CA ILE A 448 -1.20 7.02 -3.08
C ILE A 448 -1.81 6.66 -4.44
N LYS A 449 -1.14 5.78 -5.17
CA LYS A 449 -1.59 5.25 -6.46
C LYS A 449 -1.36 3.75 -6.49
N PRO A 450 -2.40 2.92 -6.60
CA PRO A 450 -2.21 1.49 -6.90
C PRO A 450 -1.55 1.33 -8.26
N ILE A 451 -0.50 0.52 -8.31
CA ILE A 451 0.21 0.20 -9.55
C ILE A 451 -0.28 -1.13 -10.09
N ASP A 452 -0.29 -2.16 -9.23
CA ASP A 452 -0.52 -3.53 -9.66
C ASP A 452 -1.03 -4.40 -8.50
N ALA A 453 -1.74 -5.47 -8.83
CA ALA A 453 -2.13 -6.50 -7.88
C ALA A 453 -2.34 -7.84 -8.58
N SER A 454 -2.00 -8.92 -7.89
CA SER A 454 -2.17 -10.29 -8.41
C SER A 454 -3.62 -10.67 -8.67
N HIS A 455 -4.56 -10.11 -7.91
CA HIS A 455 -5.98 -10.42 -7.94
C HIS A 455 -6.82 -9.14 -7.95
N LYS A 456 -8.13 -9.28 -8.18
CA LYS A 456 -9.07 -8.17 -8.09
C LYS A 456 -9.13 -7.67 -6.65
N PHE A 457 -9.08 -6.36 -6.46
CA PHE A 457 -9.04 -5.71 -5.15
C PHE A 457 -9.94 -4.48 -5.09
N SER A 458 -10.22 -4.04 -3.88
CA SER A 458 -10.71 -2.70 -3.53
C SER A 458 -9.86 -2.16 -2.38
N TYR A 459 -9.82 -0.85 -2.20
CA TYR A 459 -9.10 -0.27 -1.07
C TYR A 459 -9.75 1.01 -0.57
N THR A 460 -9.48 1.34 0.68
CA THR A 460 -9.91 2.57 1.35
C THR A 460 -8.76 3.19 2.11
N LEU A 461 -8.73 4.51 2.17
CA LEU A 461 -7.78 5.26 2.97
C LEU A 461 -8.56 6.15 3.94
N ASN A 462 -8.35 5.95 5.23
CA ASN A 462 -9.03 6.70 6.27
C ASN A 462 -8.26 7.97 6.67
N PRO A 463 -8.88 8.92 7.39
CA PRO A 463 -8.23 10.17 7.82
C PRO A 463 -7.05 9.99 8.79
N LYS A 464 -6.85 8.81 9.35
CA LYS A 464 -5.72 8.47 10.24
C LYS A 464 -4.54 7.85 9.50
N GLY A 465 -4.59 7.81 8.15
CA GLY A 465 -3.54 7.22 7.33
C GLY A 465 -3.54 5.70 7.31
N VAL A 466 -4.65 5.03 7.67
CA VAL A 466 -4.76 3.58 7.51
C VAL A 466 -5.29 3.29 6.11
N LEU A 467 -4.48 2.59 5.33
CA LEU A 467 -4.84 2.02 4.04
C LEU A 467 -5.36 0.59 4.26
N GLU A 468 -6.60 0.33 3.91
CA GLU A 468 -7.20 -1.01 3.93
C GLU A 468 -7.37 -1.50 2.50
N ILE A 469 -6.79 -2.66 2.17
CA ILE A 469 -6.90 -3.33 0.87
C ILE A 469 -7.68 -4.64 1.07
N LYS A 470 -8.64 -4.91 0.19
CA LYS A 470 -9.50 -6.11 0.24
C LYS A 470 -9.44 -6.88 -1.07
N PHE A 471 -9.27 -8.18 -0.95
CA PHE A 471 -9.38 -9.17 -2.01
C PHE A 471 -10.56 -10.09 -1.68
N ASP A 472 -11.78 -9.62 -1.97
CA ASP A 472 -12.99 -10.36 -1.69
C ASP A 472 -13.13 -11.56 -2.64
N ASN A 473 -13.45 -12.74 -2.09
CA ASN A 473 -13.62 -14.00 -2.81
C ASN A 473 -12.40 -14.37 -3.68
N ILE A 474 -11.20 -14.17 -3.14
CA ILE A 474 -9.93 -14.45 -3.83
C ILE A 474 -9.72 -15.95 -4.11
N GLN A 475 -10.25 -16.84 -3.26
CA GLN A 475 -10.14 -18.30 -3.35
C GLN A 475 -8.67 -18.76 -3.43
N LEU A 476 -7.82 -18.24 -2.56
CA LEU A 476 -6.37 -18.50 -2.57
C LEU A 476 -6.08 -19.88 -1.98
N PRO A 477 -5.65 -20.90 -2.78
CA PRO A 477 -5.36 -22.22 -2.27
C PRO A 477 -4.19 -22.19 -1.29
N ASP A 478 -4.10 -23.17 -0.41
CA ASP A 478 -2.92 -23.35 0.43
C ASP A 478 -1.73 -23.90 -0.36
N SER A 479 -0.53 -23.66 0.18
CA SER A 479 0.73 -24.01 -0.48
C SER A 479 0.96 -25.51 -0.64
N ASN A 480 0.30 -26.37 0.14
CA ASN A 480 0.40 -27.82 0.01
C ASN A 480 -0.45 -28.34 -1.15
N VAL A 481 -1.61 -27.71 -1.41
CA VAL A 481 -2.51 -28.06 -2.52
C VAL A 481 -2.00 -27.48 -3.83
N ASN A 482 -1.61 -26.22 -3.87
CA ASN A 482 -1.08 -25.57 -5.06
C ASN A 482 -0.12 -24.43 -4.69
N GLU A 483 1.15 -24.74 -4.56
CA GLU A 483 2.18 -23.78 -4.17
C GLU A 483 2.20 -22.55 -5.10
N SER A 484 2.18 -22.78 -6.41
CA SER A 484 2.25 -21.68 -7.40
C SER A 484 1.10 -20.70 -7.30
N LYS A 485 -0.12 -21.16 -7.02
CA LYS A 485 -1.31 -20.32 -6.90
C LYS A 485 -1.57 -19.82 -5.49
N SER A 486 -0.78 -20.22 -4.49
CA SER A 486 -0.96 -19.81 -3.10
C SER A 486 -0.45 -18.40 -2.79
N HIS A 487 0.19 -17.73 -3.76
CA HIS A 487 0.79 -16.41 -3.61
C HIS A 487 -0.10 -15.29 -4.12
N GLY A 488 0.04 -14.12 -3.49
CA GLY A 488 -0.52 -12.88 -3.97
C GLY A 488 0.35 -11.67 -3.61
N TYR A 489 0.05 -10.54 -4.24
CA TYR A 489 0.70 -9.27 -3.93
C TYR A 489 -0.21 -8.07 -4.23
N PHE A 490 0.11 -6.96 -3.58
CA PHE A 490 -0.42 -5.63 -3.88
C PHE A 490 0.72 -4.63 -3.97
N LYS A 491 0.77 -3.85 -5.05
CA LYS A 491 1.79 -2.84 -5.33
C LYS A 491 1.16 -1.46 -5.44
N TYR A 492 1.70 -0.49 -4.73
CA TYR A 492 1.28 0.90 -4.80
C TYR A 492 2.48 1.83 -4.73
N SER A 493 2.32 3.06 -5.23
CA SER A 493 3.29 4.13 -5.04
C SER A 493 2.74 5.23 -4.15
N ILE A 494 3.64 5.99 -3.51
CA ILE A 494 3.33 7.10 -2.62
C ILE A 494 4.53 8.05 -2.52
N GLN A 495 4.27 9.34 -2.31
CA GLN A 495 5.30 10.35 -2.20
C GLN A 495 5.59 10.73 -0.75
N PRO A 496 6.85 11.02 -0.39
CA PRO A 496 7.18 11.62 0.90
C PRO A 496 6.76 13.08 0.97
N ILE A 497 6.59 13.61 2.19
CA ILE A 497 6.37 15.04 2.39
C ILE A 497 7.66 15.83 2.09
N GLN A 498 7.50 17.11 1.70
CA GLN A 498 8.62 17.95 1.27
C GLN A 498 9.56 18.40 2.40
N ASN A 499 9.07 18.43 3.65
CA ASN A 499 9.81 19.01 4.79
C ASN A 499 10.52 17.94 5.63
N LEU A 500 11.10 16.92 4.99
CA LEU A 500 11.90 15.91 5.68
C LEU A 500 13.35 16.37 5.85
N GLU A 501 13.96 15.99 6.96
CA GLU A 501 15.37 16.26 7.26
C GLU A 501 16.26 15.10 6.79
N PRO A 502 17.48 15.38 6.35
CA PRO A 502 18.43 14.33 5.99
C PRO A 502 18.67 13.34 7.13
N GLY A 503 18.48 12.07 6.85
CA GLY A 503 18.57 11.00 7.85
C GLY A 503 17.22 10.57 8.45
N ASP A 504 16.13 11.28 8.14
CA ASP A 504 14.79 10.81 8.47
C ASP A 504 14.52 9.43 7.89
N VAL A 505 13.84 8.61 8.66
CA VAL A 505 13.42 7.26 8.26
C VAL A 505 11.91 7.27 8.15
N ILE A 506 11.40 6.75 7.05
CA ILE A 506 9.98 6.48 6.82
C ILE A 506 9.79 4.99 7.03
N HIS A 507 8.96 4.61 8.01
CA HIS A 507 8.66 3.23 8.35
C HIS A 507 7.35 2.80 7.72
N ASN A 508 7.25 1.53 7.33
CA ASN A 508 6.01 1.03 6.76
C ASN A 508 5.85 -0.48 6.99
N VAL A 509 4.87 -0.85 7.81
CA VAL A 509 4.52 -2.22 8.18
C VAL A 509 3.05 -2.47 7.84
N ALA A 510 2.75 -3.62 7.27
CA ALA A 510 1.38 -4.02 6.97
C ALA A 510 0.99 -5.29 7.74
N ASP A 511 -0.28 -5.39 8.09
CA ASP A 511 -0.90 -6.57 8.68
C ASP A 511 -1.77 -7.28 7.64
N ILE A 512 -1.50 -8.56 7.41
CA ILE A 512 -2.18 -9.40 6.40
C ILE A 512 -3.11 -10.37 7.13
N TYR A 513 -4.39 -10.37 6.75
CA TYR A 513 -5.43 -11.24 7.29
C TYR A 513 -5.87 -12.25 6.25
N PHE A 514 -5.81 -13.52 6.59
CA PHE A 514 -6.36 -14.61 5.83
C PHE A 514 -7.72 -14.97 6.43
N ASP A 515 -8.80 -14.66 5.73
CA ASP A 515 -10.18 -14.78 6.23
C ASP A 515 -10.38 -14.04 7.56
N LYS A 516 -10.71 -14.77 8.61
CA LYS A 516 -10.95 -14.25 9.96
C LYS A 516 -9.81 -14.58 10.94
N ASN A 517 -8.65 -15.02 10.46
CA ASN A 517 -7.52 -15.35 11.29
C ASN A 517 -6.83 -14.09 11.83
N PHE A 518 -5.95 -14.29 12.83
CA PHE A 518 -5.07 -13.22 13.30
C PHE A 518 -4.17 -12.72 12.16
N PRO A 519 -3.82 -11.43 12.19
CA PRO A 519 -2.93 -10.89 11.18
C PRO A 519 -1.54 -11.51 11.27
N ILE A 520 -0.92 -11.60 10.12
CA ILE A 520 0.51 -11.80 9.99
C ILE A 520 1.10 -10.44 9.65
N SER A 521 1.89 -9.87 10.57
CA SER A 521 2.57 -8.60 10.33
C SER A 521 3.78 -8.80 9.45
N THR A 522 3.96 -7.93 8.46
CA THR A 522 5.14 -7.93 7.60
C THR A 522 6.39 -7.43 8.36
N ASN A 523 7.56 -7.54 7.74
CA ASN A 523 8.71 -6.75 8.16
C ASN A 523 8.45 -5.26 7.98
N ASP A 524 9.25 -4.43 8.65
CA ASP A 524 9.33 -3.00 8.40
C ASP A 524 10.06 -2.73 7.08
N ALA A 525 9.33 -2.23 6.08
CA ALA A 525 9.87 -1.79 4.79
C ALA A 525 10.20 -0.30 4.88
N PHE A 526 11.33 0.03 5.50
CA PHE A 526 11.74 1.41 5.70
C PHE A 526 12.56 1.97 4.53
N VAL A 527 12.44 3.28 4.32
CA VAL A 527 13.33 4.07 3.45
C VAL A 527 13.94 5.22 4.25
N LYS A 528 15.15 5.61 3.89
CA LYS A 528 15.89 6.66 4.58
C LYS A 528 16.10 7.85 3.65
N LEU A 529 15.81 9.06 4.14
CA LEU A 529 16.05 10.25 3.35
C LEU A 529 17.55 10.44 3.12
N SER A 530 17.96 10.54 1.85
CA SER A 530 19.35 10.79 1.50
C SER A 530 19.71 12.25 1.76
N ILE A 531 20.93 12.46 2.19
CA ILE A 531 21.54 13.78 2.17
C ILE A 531 21.80 14.11 0.69
N ALA A 532 20.88 14.86 0.05
CA ALA A 532 21.26 15.54 -1.16
C ALA A 532 22.33 16.56 -0.77
N THR A 533 23.60 16.24 -0.97
CA THR A 533 24.60 17.29 -1.04
C THR A 533 24.22 18.14 -2.25
N LYS A 534 23.45 19.19 -2.00
CA LYS A 534 23.16 20.22 -2.98
C LYS A 534 24.48 20.90 -3.32
N THR A 535 25.18 20.38 -4.31
CA THR A 535 26.05 21.23 -5.11
C THR A 535 25.12 22.10 -5.94
N VAL A 536 25.09 23.38 -5.58
CA VAL A 536 24.36 24.41 -6.29
C VAL A 536 24.83 24.42 -7.74
N SER A 537 24.07 23.84 -8.62
CA SER A 537 23.94 24.25 -10.02
C SER A 537 22.68 23.60 -10.57
N ASP A 538 21.77 24.40 -11.11
CA ASP A 538 20.68 23.99 -11.98
C ASP A 538 21.27 23.38 -13.28
N ILE A 539 21.88 22.19 -13.16
CA ILE A 539 22.34 21.41 -14.29
C ILE A 539 21.43 20.19 -14.33
N GLU A 540 20.53 20.15 -15.31
CA GLU A 540 19.86 18.92 -15.71
C GLU A 540 20.94 17.87 -16.08
N ASN A 541 21.34 17.07 -15.08
CA ASN A 541 22.30 15.97 -15.28
C ASN A 541 21.54 14.78 -15.87
N SER A 542 21.83 14.48 -17.12
CA SER A 542 21.35 13.27 -17.77
C SER A 542 22.21 12.08 -17.40
N ILE A 543 21.58 10.97 -17.01
CA ILE A 543 22.28 9.70 -16.82
C ILE A 543 22.62 9.14 -18.21
N LEU A 544 23.91 8.93 -18.44
CA LEU A 544 24.42 8.32 -19.67
C LEU A 544 24.71 6.84 -19.41
N TYR A 545 24.56 6.02 -20.43
CA TYR A 545 24.82 4.60 -20.38
C TYR A 545 25.99 4.21 -21.26
N ALA A 546 26.96 3.53 -20.68
CA ALA A 546 28.16 3.01 -21.35
C ALA A 546 27.95 1.52 -21.68
N ILE A 547 28.08 1.11 -22.95
CA ILE A 547 27.83 -0.26 -23.43
C ILE A 547 28.96 -0.71 -24.38
N PRO A 548 29.59 -1.89 -24.15
CA PRO A 548 29.46 -2.76 -22.98
C PRO A 548 30.10 -2.15 -21.73
N ASN A 549 29.55 -2.46 -20.54
CA ASN A 549 30.15 -2.02 -19.29
C ASN A 549 29.97 -3.12 -18.23
N PRO A 550 31.02 -3.81 -17.81
CA PRO A 550 32.44 -3.57 -18.10
C PRO A 550 32.88 -3.84 -19.55
N ALA A 551 33.84 -3.08 -20.02
CA ALA A 551 34.46 -3.20 -21.33
C ALA A 551 35.91 -3.74 -21.26
N LYS A 552 36.39 -4.33 -22.36
CA LYS A 552 37.81 -4.71 -22.51
C LYS A 552 38.62 -3.62 -23.20
N GLU A 553 38.20 -3.18 -24.37
CA GLU A 553 38.94 -2.23 -25.22
C GLU A 553 38.13 -0.98 -25.55
N GLU A 554 36.83 -1.10 -25.84
CA GLU A 554 36.01 -0.01 -26.33
C GLU A 554 34.64 0.00 -25.68
N VAL A 555 34.07 1.19 -25.53
CA VAL A 555 32.75 1.45 -24.98
C VAL A 555 32.01 2.50 -25.82
N PHE A 556 30.74 2.27 -26.07
CA PHE A 556 29.85 3.22 -26.70
C PHE A 556 28.96 3.89 -25.65
N ILE A 557 28.76 5.19 -25.79
CA ILE A 557 27.83 5.98 -25.00
C ILE A 557 26.86 6.68 -25.97
N ASN A 558 25.60 6.26 -25.99
CA ASN A 558 24.57 6.94 -26.74
C ASN A 558 24.18 8.24 -26.03
N LEU A 559 24.23 9.33 -26.76
CA LEU A 559 23.95 10.65 -26.22
C LEU A 559 22.45 10.99 -26.41
N PRO A 560 21.74 11.43 -25.35
CA PRO A 560 20.39 11.97 -25.46
C PRO A 560 20.30 13.17 -26.42
N ASP A 561 19.11 13.42 -26.94
CA ASP A 561 18.84 14.45 -27.95
C ASP A 561 19.38 15.84 -27.60
N GLN A 562 19.41 16.17 -26.31
CA GLN A 562 19.94 17.45 -25.81
C GLN A 562 21.45 17.67 -26.03
N PHE A 563 22.18 16.62 -26.34
CA PHE A 563 23.62 16.65 -26.66
C PHE A 563 23.89 16.52 -28.17
N ILE A 564 22.87 16.11 -28.94
CA ILE A 564 23.00 15.96 -30.39
C ILE A 564 23.09 17.33 -31.07
N ASN A 565 23.98 17.44 -32.05
CA ASN A 565 24.24 18.69 -32.81
C ASN A 565 24.80 19.86 -31.98
N THR A 566 25.33 19.61 -30.80
CA THR A 566 26.03 20.62 -29.96
C THR A 566 27.52 20.27 -29.86
N LYS A 567 28.36 21.27 -29.56
CA LYS A 567 29.77 21.03 -29.25
C LYS A 567 29.85 20.50 -27.81
N LEU A 568 30.47 19.34 -27.67
CA LEU A 568 30.61 18.66 -26.41
C LEU A 568 32.07 18.68 -25.91
N SER A 569 32.24 18.81 -24.61
CA SER A 569 33.48 18.54 -23.89
C SER A 569 33.34 17.24 -23.11
N ILE A 570 34.11 16.25 -23.45
CA ILE A 570 34.16 14.94 -22.79
C ILE A 570 35.29 14.94 -21.78
N SER A 571 35.03 14.56 -20.55
CA SER A 571 36.04 14.38 -19.49
C SER A 571 35.97 12.97 -18.94
N ILE A 572 37.12 12.31 -18.84
CA ILE A 572 37.29 11.01 -18.18
C ILE A 572 38.01 11.26 -16.84
N LEU A 573 37.38 10.86 -15.76
CA LEU A 573 37.85 11.06 -14.39
C LEU A 573 38.15 9.72 -13.72
N SER A 574 39.13 9.65 -12.84
CA SER A 574 39.34 8.54 -11.92
C SER A 574 38.37 8.58 -10.74
N THR A 575 38.35 7.54 -9.90
CA THR A 575 37.47 7.44 -8.72
C THR A 575 37.73 8.52 -7.67
N ASP A 576 38.91 9.11 -7.64
CA ASP A 576 39.29 10.25 -6.81
C ASP A 576 39.06 11.62 -7.49
N SER A 577 38.21 11.64 -8.55
CA SER A 577 37.87 12.83 -9.34
C SER A 577 39.00 13.51 -10.08
N ARG A 578 40.15 12.87 -10.21
CA ARG A 578 41.30 13.41 -11.00
C ARG A 578 41.00 13.28 -12.49
N LEU A 579 41.16 14.38 -13.22
CA LEU A 579 41.02 14.40 -14.68
C LEU A 579 42.15 13.57 -15.32
N ILE A 580 41.78 12.55 -16.10
CA ILE A 580 42.68 11.68 -16.83
C ILE A 580 42.76 12.11 -18.30
N ARG A 581 41.63 12.39 -18.92
CA ARG A 581 41.55 12.78 -20.34
C ARG A 581 40.41 13.78 -20.53
N ARG A 582 40.62 14.76 -21.42
CA ARG A 582 39.56 15.66 -21.89
C ARG A 582 39.72 15.89 -23.39
N PHE A 583 38.62 15.84 -24.12
CA PHE A 583 38.62 16.08 -25.56
C PHE A 583 37.27 16.62 -26.04
N PRO A 584 37.25 17.40 -27.14
CA PRO A 584 36.01 17.83 -27.76
C PRO A 584 35.37 16.70 -28.56
N PHE A 585 34.03 16.71 -28.66
CA PHE A 585 33.28 15.74 -29.44
C PHE A 585 32.02 16.39 -30.07
N GLN A 586 31.57 15.84 -31.20
CA GLN A 586 30.28 16.17 -31.81
C GLN A 586 29.74 14.92 -32.49
N GLY A 587 28.52 14.50 -32.17
CA GLY A 587 27.91 13.29 -32.72
C GLY A 587 26.80 12.75 -31.82
N GLN A 588 26.15 11.66 -32.28
CA GLN A 588 25.06 11.00 -31.57
C GLN A 588 25.54 9.86 -30.64
N SER A 589 26.67 9.27 -30.94
CA SER A 589 27.24 8.17 -30.17
C SER A 589 28.73 8.39 -29.98
N LEU A 590 29.16 8.40 -28.73
CA LEU A 590 30.54 8.60 -28.31
C LEU A 590 31.22 7.24 -28.14
N LEU A 591 32.30 7.02 -28.90
CA LEU A 591 33.19 5.87 -28.71
C LEU A 591 34.36 6.27 -27.79
N ILE A 592 34.53 5.52 -26.72
CA ILE A 592 35.68 5.66 -25.83
C ILE A 592 36.54 4.40 -25.93
N SER A 593 37.74 4.56 -26.47
CA SER A 593 38.76 3.50 -26.49
C SER A 593 39.56 3.52 -25.20
N ARG A 594 40.05 2.36 -24.81
CA ARG A 594 40.81 2.15 -23.58
C ARG A 594 42.09 2.97 -23.53
N ASP A 595 42.87 2.97 -24.62
CA ASP A 595 44.04 3.83 -24.85
C ASP A 595 44.89 4.10 -23.58
N GLY A 596 45.45 3.05 -22.99
CA GLY A 596 46.31 3.16 -21.80
C GLY A 596 45.60 3.31 -20.45
N LEU A 597 44.28 3.30 -20.41
CA LEU A 597 43.52 3.18 -19.14
C LEU A 597 43.71 1.77 -18.56
N THR A 598 44.08 1.71 -17.29
CA THR A 598 44.25 0.43 -16.57
C THR A 598 42.87 -0.19 -16.24
N ASN A 599 42.87 -1.46 -15.83
CA ASN A 599 41.67 -2.05 -15.26
C ASN A 599 41.19 -1.23 -14.06
N GLY A 600 39.94 -0.83 -14.05
CA GLY A 600 39.40 0.01 -12.98
C GLY A 600 38.11 0.71 -13.32
N ILE A 601 37.67 1.54 -12.39
CA ILE A 601 36.45 2.35 -12.49
C ILE A 601 36.82 3.77 -12.87
N TYR A 602 36.09 4.34 -13.84
CA TYR A 602 36.22 5.70 -14.32
C TYR A 602 34.86 6.36 -14.38
N PHE A 603 34.82 7.69 -14.37
CA PHE A 603 33.60 8.47 -14.64
C PHE A 603 33.77 9.28 -15.92
N VAL A 604 32.81 9.15 -16.81
CA VAL A 604 32.79 9.93 -18.05
C VAL A 604 31.73 11.02 -17.90
N THR A 605 32.17 12.27 -18.00
CA THR A 605 31.27 13.44 -17.98
C THR A 605 31.23 14.06 -19.38
N VAL A 606 30.02 14.27 -19.90
CA VAL A 606 29.75 14.95 -21.15
C VAL A 606 29.11 16.29 -20.81
N GLN A 607 29.63 17.37 -21.36
CA GLN A 607 29.10 18.72 -21.14
C GLN A 607 28.98 19.45 -22.47
N ASN A 608 27.82 20.09 -22.72
CA ASN A 608 27.63 20.91 -23.91
C ASN A 608 27.95 22.39 -23.64
N GLU A 609 27.99 23.17 -24.72
CA GLU A 609 28.26 24.62 -24.69
C GLU A 609 27.17 25.44 -23.96
N HIS A 610 25.99 24.87 -23.73
CA HIS A 610 24.88 25.49 -23.01
C HIS A 610 24.86 25.12 -21.49
N GLY A 611 25.91 24.43 -21.00
CA GLY A 611 26.04 24.06 -19.58
C GLY A 611 25.30 22.79 -19.18
N LYS A 612 24.55 22.13 -20.07
CA LYS A 612 23.96 20.83 -19.77
C LYS A 612 25.04 19.77 -19.66
N SER A 613 24.93 18.89 -18.69
CA SER A 613 25.90 17.82 -18.48
C SER A 613 25.23 16.46 -18.30
N GLY A 614 25.99 15.39 -18.55
CA GLY A 614 25.60 14.02 -18.31
C GLY A 614 26.81 13.23 -17.84
N THR A 615 26.61 12.26 -16.97
CA THR A 615 27.69 11.45 -16.42
C THR A 615 27.34 9.96 -16.46
N CYS A 616 28.32 9.11 -16.75
CA CYS A 616 28.20 7.68 -16.59
C CYS A 616 29.43 7.06 -15.94
N LYS A 617 29.24 5.92 -15.28
CA LYS A 617 30.30 5.08 -14.77
C LYS A 617 30.80 4.17 -15.90
N LEU A 618 32.11 4.07 -16.06
CA LEU A 618 32.80 3.21 -17.00
C LEU A 618 33.73 2.26 -16.24
N VAL A 619 33.70 1.00 -16.61
CA VAL A 619 34.58 -0.04 -16.01
C VAL A 619 35.36 -0.74 -17.11
N PHE A 620 36.67 -0.72 -17.02
CA PHE A 620 37.58 -1.55 -17.83
C PHE A 620 38.08 -2.76 -17.05
N LYS A 621 38.07 -3.94 -17.71
CA LYS A 621 38.55 -5.22 -17.16
C LYS A 621 39.75 -5.73 -17.94
#